data_a32c2e4a943a7c0ef8946129c65358ed
#
_entry.id   a32c2e4a943a7c0ef8946129c65358ed
#
_cell.length_a   1.000
_cell.length_b   1.000
_cell.length_c   1.000
_cell.angle_alpha   90.00
_cell.angle_beta   90.00
_cell.angle_gamma   90.00
#
_symmetry.space_group_name_H-M   'P 1'
#
loop_
_entity.id
_entity.type
_entity.pdbx_description
1 polymer ?
#
loop_
_entity_poly.entity_id
_entity_poly.type
_entity_poly.pdbx_seq_one_letter_code
_entity_poly.pdbx_strand_id
1 'polypeptide(L)'
;MEQREEEIFRGEIYYVYPAGSVGSEQMAGRPAIVVSNDKANQYSSVLEMVYLTTRAKNALPTHVDITSVERPSIALCEQIHSVAKSRVGCFIAKCTEKEMAMIDGALCVSLGIELQSAPELKKPVPPEKVIPEVGKAEKQPDAELWKGLYYGLVDKLIQARGA
;
A
#
# COMPACT_ATOMS: atom_id res chain seq x y z
N MET A 1 -31.50 -1.26 4.12
CA MET A 1 -30.66 -0.14 3.69
C MET A 1 -29.25 -0.68 3.53
N GLU A 2 -28.87 -1.00 2.32
CA GLU A 2 -27.50 -1.39 1.99
C GLU A 2 -26.62 -0.16 2.18
N GLN A 3 -25.75 -0.19 3.20
CA GLN A 3 -24.66 0.76 3.29
C GLN A 3 -23.73 0.41 2.12
N ARG A 4 -23.71 1.24 1.08
CA ARG A 4 -22.60 1.25 0.14
C ARG A 4 -21.36 1.51 1.00
N GLU A 5 -20.50 0.50 1.15
CA GLU A 5 -19.14 0.73 1.60
C GLU A 5 -18.51 1.66 0.55
N GLU A 6 -18.31 2.92 0.92
CA GLU A 6 -17.62 3.87 0.05
C GLU A 6 -16.22 3.32 -0.17
N GLU A 7 -15.90 3.03 -1.44
CA GLU A 7 -14.56 2.56 -1.81
C GLU A 7 -13.56 3.67 -1.46
N ILE A 8 -12.54 3.32 -0.69
CA ILE A 8 -11.49 4.23 -0.23
C ILE A 8 -10.25 4.00 -1.07
N PHE A 9 -9.76 5.05 -1.72
CA PHE A 9 -8.63 4.99 -2.65
C PHE A 9 -7.37 5.62 -2.07
N ARG A 10 -6.23 5.14 -2.55
CA ARG A 10 -4.92 5.73 -2.24
C ARG A 10 -4.87 7.21 -2.61
N GLY A 11 -4.26 8.02 -1.75
CA GLY A 11 -4.13 9.46 -1.92
C GLY A 11 -5.33 10.26 -1.44
N GLU A 12 -6.41 9.61 -1.05
CA GLU A 12 -7.56 10.30 -0.44
C GLU A 12 -7.27 10.67 1.01
N ILE A 13 -7.83 11.79 1.45
CA ILE A 13 -7.65 12.37 2.77
C ILE A 13 -8.98 12.33 3.50
N TYR A 14 -8.97 11.76 4.70
CA TYR A 14 -10.13 11.60 5.55
C TYR A 14 -9.86 12.08 6.97
N TYR A 15 -10.91 12.45 7.69
CA TYR A 15 -10.84 12.54 9.14
C TYR A 15 -10.78 11.13 9.74
N VAL A 16 -9.85 10.92 10.68
CA VAL A 16 -9.71 9.67 11.44
C VAL A 16 -10.03 9.94 12.90
N TYR A 17 -11.00 9.21 13.44
CA TYR A 17 -11.41 9.33 14.83
C TYR A 17 -10.51 8.50 15.76
N PRO A 18 -10.29 8.94 17.02
CA PRO A 18 -9.54 8.18 18.00
C PRO A 18 -10.15 6.80 18.28
N ALA A 19 -9.32 5.82 18.69
CA ALA A 19 -9.82 4.52 19.15
C ALA A 19 -10.60 4.71 20.46
N GLY A 20 -11.79 4.08 20.55
CA GLY A 20 -12.60 4.11 21.77
C GLY A 20 -13.58 5.29 21.91
N SER A 21 -13.79 6.08 20.86
CA SER A 21 -14.88 7.08 20.84
C SER A 21 -16.23 6.36 20.86
N VAL A 22 -16.91 6.32 22.01
CA VAL A 22 -18.24 5.79 22.18
C VAL A 22 -19.21 6.96 22.38
N GLY A 23 -20.20 7.11 21.48
CA GLY A 23 -21.26 8.11 21.60
C GLY A 23 -20.95 9.47 20.98
N SER A 24 -21.79 10.46 21.30
CA SER A 24 -21.81 11.81 20.71
C SER A 24 -20.62 12.71 21.08
N GLU A 25 -19.65 12.25 21.82
CA GLU A 25 -18.42 12.98 22.06
C GLU A 25 -17.56 12.91 20.81
N GLN A 26 -17.73 13.89 19.93
CA GLN A 26 -16.86 14.18 18.82
C GLN A 26 -15.49 14.60 19.36
N MET A 27 -14.68 13.64 19.74
CA MET A 27 -13.25 13.90 19.87
C MET A 27 -12.76 14.23 18.46
N ALA A 28 -12.25 15.45 18.31
CA ALA A 28 -11.85 16.01 17.03
C ALA A 28 -10.98 15.01 16.24
N GLY A 29 -11.53 14.49 15.14
CA GLY A 29 -10.79 13.64 14.23
C GLY A 29 -9.56 14.39 13.68
N ARG A 30 -8.52 13.65 13.31
CA ARG A 30 -7.33 14.23 12.67
C ARG A 30 -7.31 13.87 11.19
N PRO A 31 -6.97 14.80 10.30
CA PRO A 31 -6.81 14.48 8.88
C PRO A 31 -5.67 13.49 8.68
N ALA A 32 -5.89 12.49 7.82
CA ALA A 32 -4.88 11.54 7.42
C ALA A 32 -5.05 11.14 5.96
N ILE A 33 -3.94 10.84 5.30
CA ILE A 33 -3.86 10.42 3.90
C ILE A 33 -3.79 8.90 3.84
N VAL A 34 -4.56 8.28 2.96
CA VAL A 34 -4.48 6.84 2.65
C VAL A 34 -3.23 6.58 1.82
N VAL A 35 -2.30 5.79 2.35
CA VAL A 35 -1.04 5.43 1.67
C VAL A 35 -0.97 3.95 1.27
N SER A 36 -1.87 3.10 1.76
CA SER A 36 -2.02 1.73 1.29
C SER A 36 -2.55 1.68 -0.15
N ASN A 37 -2.22 0.63 -0.88
CA ASN A 37 -2.66 0.46 -2.28
C ASN A 37 -4.14 0.09 -2.36
N ASP A 38 -4.78 0.43 -3.49
CA ASP A 38 -6.23 0.28 -3.68
C ASP A 38 -6.70 -1.17 -3.59
N LYS A 39 -5.89 -2.13 -4.05
CA LYS A 39 -6.21 -3.55 -3.92
C LYS A 39 -6.26 -4.00 -2.46
N ALA A 40 -5.28 -3.58 -1.65
CA ALA A 40 -5.32 -3.84 -0.20
C ALA A 40 -6.50 -3.12 0.44
N ASN A 41 -6.77 -1.87 0.05
CA ASN A 41 -7.90 -1.09 0.56
C ASN A 41 -9.25 -1.77 0.30
N GLN A 42 -9.40 -2.42 -0.84
CA GLN A 42 -10.65 -3.11 -1.19
C GLN A 42 -10.94 -4.31 -0.26
N TYR A 43 -9.92 -5.11 0.06
CA TYR A 43 -10.10 -6.40 0.75
C TYR A 43 -9.76 -6.38 2.24
N SER A 44 -9.06 -5.36 2.74
CA SER A 44 -8.67 -5.24 4.14
C SER A 44 -9.73 -4.47 4.96
N SER A 45 -9.86 -4.79 6.23
CA SER A 45 -10.62 -4.01 7.22
C SER A 45 -9.83 -2.82 7.78
N VAL A 46 -8.53 -2.72 7.43
CA VAL A 46 -7.64 -1.64 7.86
C VAL A 46 -6.99 -0.96 6.66
N LEU A 47 -6.59 0.28 6.85
CA LEU A 47 -5.88 1.13 5.89
C LEU A 47 -4.56 1.58 6.53
N GLU A 48 -3.49 1.67 5.73
CA GLU A 48 -2.28 2.37 6.16
C GLU A 48 -2.43 3.85 5.84
N MET A 49 -2.27 4.69 6.86
CA MET A 49 -2.51 6.13 6.77
C MET A 49 -1.37 6.93 7.41
N VAL A 50 -1.16 8.13 6.88
CA VAL A 50 -0.20 9.13 7.39
C VAL A 50 -0.97 10.36 7.86
N TYR A 51 -0.77 10.77 9.11
CA TYR A 51 -1.46 11.93 9.66
C TYR A 51 -0.92 13.25 9.13
N LEU A 52 -1.84 14.21 8.99
CA LEU A 52 -1.54 15.60 8.66
C LEU A 52 -1.46 16.46 9.91
N THR A 53 -0.61 17.49 9.86
CA THR A 53 -0.52 18.53 10.88
C THR A 53 -0.45 19.91 10.25
N THR A 54 -1.16 20.87 10.83
CA THR A 54 -1.05 22.30 10.48
C THR A 54 0.01 23.02 11.32
N ARG A 55 0.62 22.33 12.31
CA ARG A 55 1.68 22.91 13.12
C ARG A 55 2.97 22.94 12.35
N ALA A 56 3.66 24.08 12.38
CA ALA A 56 5.00 24.19 11.81
C ALA A 56 5.93 23.12 12.41
N LYS A 57 6.70 22.47 11.57
CA LYS A 57 7.69 21.45 11.91
C LYS A 57 9.03 21.80 11.28
N ASN A 58 10.09 21.27 11.87
CA ASN A 58 11.41 21.33 11.22
C ASN A 58 11.35 20.53 9.91
N ALA A 59 12.04 21.01 8.88
CA ALA A 59 12.12 20.31 7.61
C ALA A 59 12.88 18.98 7.79
N LEU A 60 12.21 17.87 7.51
CA LEU A 60 12.78 16.52 7.49
C LEU A 60 12.52 15.89 6.13
N PRO A 61 13.36 14.96 5.68
CA PRO A 61 13.13 14.23 4.41
C PRO A 61 11.81 13.42 4.40
N THR A 62 11.23 13.17 5.57
CA THR A 62 9.96 12.46 5.77
C THR A 62 8.76 13.39 5.87
N HIS A 63 8.98 14.72 5.81
CA HIS A 63 7.90 15.72 5.85
C HIS A 63 7.55 16.17 4.44
N VAL A 64 6.28 16.14 4.09
CA VAL A 64 5.76 16.55 2.78
C VAL A 64 4.68 17.60 2.95
N ASP A 65 4.85 18.74 2.28
CA ASP A 65 3.84 19.80 2.25
C ASP A 65 2.65 19.38 1.39
N ILE A 66 1.44 19.46 1.96
CA ILE A 66 0.17 19.14 1.31
C ILE A 66 -0.62 20.41 1.14
N THR A 67 -0.86 20.79 -0.11
CA THR A 67 -1.56 22.01 -0.52
C THR A 67 -2.95 21.73 -1.11
N SER A 68 -3.25 20.48 -1.40
CA SER A 68 -4.54 20.01 -1.92
C SER A 68 -5.68 20.08 -0.89
N VAL A 69 -5.39 20.42 0.36
CA VAL A 69 -6.36 20.67 1.43
C VAL A 69 -6.60 22.16 1.64
N GLU A 70 -7.76 22.54 2.15
CA GLU A 70 -8.12 23.95 2.40
C GLU A 70 -7.10 24.69 3.29
N ARG A 71 -6.59 24.01 4.33
CA ARG A 71 -5.51 24.53 5.18
C ARG A 71 -4.21 23.79 4.86
N PRO A 72 -3.20 24.46 4.30
CA PRO A 72 -1.88 23.85 4.04
C PRO A 72 -1.38 23.08 5.27
N SER A 73 -0.98 21.86 5.05
CA SER A 73 -0.64 20.91 6.11
C SER A 73 0.65 20.16 5.75
N ILE A 74 1.26 19.53 6.73
CA ILE A 74 2.46 18.69 6.56
C ILE A 74 2.07 17.24 6.82
N ALA A 75 2.36 16.35 5.89
CA ALA A 75 2.28 14.91 6.08
C ALA A 75 3.53 14.42 6.81
N LEU A 76 3.34 13.63 7.86
CA LEU A 76 4.41 13.10 8.72
C LEU A 76 4.66 11.64 8.33
N CYS A 77 5.44 11.41 7.27
CA CYS A 77 5.64 10.08 6.69
C CYS A 77 6.48 9.13 7.57
N GLU A 78 7.07 9.61 8.66
CA GLU A 78 7.66 8.78 9.71
C GLU A 78 6.62 8.19 10.68
N GLN A 79 5.34 8.63 10.59
CA GLN A 79 4.24 8.21 11.44
C GLN A 79 3.17 7.48 10.62
N ILE A 80 3.48 6.28 10.17
CA ILE A 80 2.53 5.41 9.47
C ILE A 80 1.68 4.68 10.50
N HIS A 81 0.36 4.70 10.31
CA HIS A 81 -0.59 4.07 11.22
C HIS A 81 -1.56 3.15 10.46
N SER A 82 -1.76 1.95 11.01
CA SER A 82 -2.84 1.06 10.59
C SER A 82 -4.14 1.51 11.25
N VAL A 83 -5.09 1.93 10.45
CA VAL A 83 -6.38 2.51 10.88
C VAL A 83 -7.52 1.59 10.44
N ALA A 84 -8.37 1.16 11.37
CA ALA A 84 -9.58 0.43 11.02
C ALA A 84 -10.52 1.30 10.19
N LYS A 85 -11.11 0.77 9.11
CA LYS A 85 -12.07 1.49 8.25
C LYS A 85 -13.23 2.09 9.03
N SER A 86 -13.68 1.43 10.10
CA SER A 86 -14.73 1.93 10.99
C SER A 86 -14.40 3.25 11.70
N ARG A 87 -13.13 3.64 11.73
CA ARG A 87 -12.65 4.91 12.31
C ARG A 87 -12.48 6.02 11.27
N VAL A 88 -12.63 5.70 9.99
CA VAL A 88 -12.54 6.66 8.90
C VAL A 88 -13.85 7.41 8.81
N GLY A 89 -13.76 8.72 8.89
CA GLY A 89 -14.91 9.62 8.83
C GLY A 89 -15.07 10.29 7.48
N CYS A 90 -15.41 11.59 7.48
CA CYS A 90 -15.70 12.31 6.25
C CYS A 90 -14.47 12.47 5.36
N PHE A 91 -14.68 12.34 4.05
CA PHE A 91 -13.72 12.71 3.01
C PHE A 91 -13.43 14.22 3.08
N ILE A 92 -12.17 14.58 2.90
CA ILE A 92 -11.69 15.98 2.93
C ILE A 92 -11.25 16.41 1.53
N ALA A 93 -10.31 15.68 0.94
CA ALA A 93 -9.67 16.02 -0.33
C ALA A 93 -8.95 14.80 -0.92
N LYS A 94 -8.36 14.98 -2.09
CA LYS A 94 -7.46 14.01 -2.71
C LYS A 94 -6.13 14.69 -3.02
N CYS A 95 -5.03 14.05 -2.65
CA CYS A 95 -3.69 14.51 -2.99
C CYS A 95 -3.50 14.55 -4.51
N THR A 96 -2.73 15.52 -4.97
CA THR A 96 -2.25 15.56 -6.36
C THR A 96 -1.24 14.45 -6.63
N GLU A 97 -1.03 14.06 -7.88
CA GLU A 97 -0.02 13.09 -8.28
C GLU A 97 1.39 13.49 -7.81
N LYS A 98 1.68 14.80 -7.85
CA LYS A 98 2.96 15.35 -7.37
C LYS A 98 3.12 15.16 -5.87
N GLU A 99 2.10 15.47 -5.08
CA GLU A 99 2.12 15.25 -3.63
C GLU A 99 2.28 13.77 -3.30
N MET A 100 1.57 12.89 -4.00
CA MET A 100 1.71 11.44 -3.81
C MET A 100 3.11 10.93 -4.16
N ALA A 101 3.73 11.43 -5.24
CA ALA A 101 5.11 11.06 -5.57
C ALA A 101 6.11 11.51 -4.49
N MET A 102 5.91 12.69 -3.89
CA MET A 102 6.72 13.15 -2.75
C MET A 102 6.49 12.29 -1.50
N ILE A 103 5.23 11.91 -1.22
CA ILE A 103 4.89 11.01 -0.11
C ILE A 103 5.55 9.65 -0.31
N ASP A 104 5.53 9.08 -1.51
CA ASP A 104 6.16 7.80 -1.82
C ASP A 104 7.67 7.84 -1.56
N GLY A 105 8.34 8.91 -1.99
CA GLY A 105 9.75 9.15 -1.68
C GLY A 105 10.02 9.27 -0.18
N ALA A 106 9.21 10.04 0.53
CA ALA A 106 9.33 10.22 1.98
C ALA A 106 9.07 8.92 2.76
N LEU A 107 8.12 8.09 2.31
CA LEU A 107 7.86 6.77 2.89
C LEU A 107 9.04 5.82 2.66
N CYS A 108 9.64 5.81 1.47
CA CYS A 108 10.84 5.03 1.20
C CYS A 108 11.98 5.43 2.15
N VAL A 109 12.21 6.73 2.36
CA VAL A 109 13.20 7.23 3.33
C VAL A 109 12.87 6.78 4.75
N SER A 110 11.61 6.91 5.16
CA SER A 110 11.14 6.52 6.50
C SER A 110 11.33 5.04 6.79
N LEU A 111 11.10 4.19 5.78
CA LEU A 111 11.20 2.73 5.89
C LEU A 111 12.60 2.17 5.55
N GLY A 112 13.55 3.04 5.17
CA GLY A 112 14.88 2.61 4.73
C GLY A 112 14.85 1.79 3.44
N ILE A 113 13.86 2.02 2.58
CA ILE A 113 13.74 1.34 1.29
C ILE A 113 14.56 2.12 0.26
N GLU A 114 15.64 1.53 -0.22
CA GLU A 114 16.37 2.04 -1.37
C GLU A 114 15.58 1.69 -2.64
N LEU A 115 15.10 2.72 -3.36
CA LEU A 115 14.58 2.53 -4.71
C LEU A 115 15.78 2.17 -5.59
N GLN A 116 16.09 0.87 -5.69
CA GLN A 116 16.96 0.42 -6.75
C GLN A 116 16.29 0.86 -8.05
N SER A 117 17.01 1.68 -8.84
CA SER A 117 16.58 1.99 -10.21
C SER A 117 16.13 0.67 -10.84
N ALA A 118 14.87 0.63 -11.30
CA ALA A 118 14.28 -0.59 -11.84
C ALA A 118 15.35 -1.26 -12.72
N PRO A 119 15.66 -2.57 -12.53
CA PRO A 119 16.63 -3.23 -13.37
C PRO A 119 16.22 -2.92 -14.79
N GLU A 120 17.10 -2.27 -15.56
CA GLU A 120 16.82 -1.96 -16.97
C GLU A 120 16.25 -3.23 -17.55
N LEU A 121 14.96 -3.20 -17.89
CA LEU A 121 14.34 -4.28 -18.65
C LEU A 121 15.20 -4.36 -19.91
N LYS A 122 16.16 -5.29 -19.90
CA LYS A 122 16.98 -5.58 -21.07
C LYS A 122 15.98 -5.74 -22.19
N LYS A 123 16.00 -4.78 -23.13
CA LYS A 123 15.16 -4.85 -24.33
C LYS A 123 15.28 -6.29 -24.83
N PRO A 124 14.19 -6.99 -25.15
CA PRO A 124 14.28 -8.35 -25.63
C PRO A 124 15.30 -8.37 -26.76
N VAL A 125 16.41 -9.03 -26.53
CA VAL A 125 17.42 -9.26 -27.57
C VAL A 125 16.68 -10.04 -28.65
N PRO A 126 16.67 -9.57 -29.92
CA PRO A 126 16.05 -10.34 -30.99
C PRO A 126 16.67 -11.73 -30.97
N PRO A 127 15.91 -12.80 -31.17
CA PRO A 127 16.44 -14.14 -31.10
C PRO A 127 17.54 -14.28 -32.15
N GLU A 128 18.82 -14.23 -31.72
CA GLU A 128 19.92 -14.62 -32.52
C GLU A 128 19.70 -16.10 -32.84
N LYS A 129 19.69 -16.43 -34.10
CA LYS A 129 19.51 -17.82 -34.59
C LYS A 129 20.61 -18.70 -34.01
N VAL A 130 20.40 -19.23 -32.82
CA VAL A 130 21.24 -20.28 -32.27
C VAL A 130 20.81 -21.57 -32.97
N ILE A 131 21.65 -22.04 -33.85
CA ILE A 131 21.56 -23.39 -34.41
C ILE A 131 21.78 -24.34 -33.22
N PRO A 132 20.84 -25.24 -32.88
CA PRO A 132 21.02 -26.12 -31.74
C PRO A 132 22.08 -27.18 -32.08
N GLU A 133 23.22 -27.12 -31.39
CA GLU A 133 24.07 -28.30 -31.26
C GLU A 133 23.33 -29.33 -30.41
N VAL A 134 23.12 -30.50 -31.01
CA VAL A 134 22.48 -31.66 -30.38
C VAL A 134 23.41 -32.17 -29.26
N GLY A 135 23.08 -31.84 -28.01
CA GLY A 135 23.78 -32.32 -26.82
C GLY A 135 22.83 -32.45 -25.64
N LYS A 136 22.37 -33.68 -25.40
CA LYS A 136 21.76 -34.25 -24.19
C LYS A 136 20.71 -33.36 -23.44
N ALA A 137 19.46 -33.70 -23.69
CA ALA A 137 18.29 -33.21 -22.96
C ALA A 137 18.38 -33.54 -21.45
N GLU A 138 18.68 -32.55 -20.62
CA GLU A 138 18.24 -32.59 -19.23
C GLU A 138 16.73 -32.34 -19.22
N LYS A 139 15.98 -33.31 -18.72
CA LYS A 139 14.52 -33.21 -18.54
C LYS A 139 14.22 -32.05 -17.57
N GLN A 140 13.66 -30.99 -18.08
CA GLN A 140 13.03 -30.00 -17.20
C GLN A 140 11.94 -30.71 -16.36
N PRO A 141 11.89 -30.48 -15.06
CA PRO A 141 10.85 -31.08 -14.22
C PRO A 141 9.49 -30.61 -14.71
N ASP A 142 8.60 -31.57 -14.91
CA ASP A 142 7.26 -31.42 -15.47
C ASP A 142 6.45 -30.40 -14.66
N ALA A 143 5.93 -29.36 -15.32
CA ALA A 143 5.13 -28.32 -14.68
C ALA A 143 3.90 -28.90 -13.92
N GLU A 144 3.41 -30.05 -14.34
CA GLU A 144 2.32 -30.78 -13.68
C GLU A 144 2.78 -31.39 -12.34
N LEU A 145 4.03 -31.81 -12.22
CA LEU A 145 4.59 -32.32 -10.98
C LEU A 145 4.63 -31.22 -9.91
N TRP A 146 5.04 -30.00 -10.27
CA TRP A 146 5.08 -28.86 -9.35
C TRP A 146 3.69 -28.42 -8.91
N LYS A 147 2.71 -28.44 -9.82
CA LYS A 147 1.31 -28.17 -9.48
C LYS A 147 0.77 -29.21 -8.47
N GLY A 148 1.02 -30.48 -8.71
CA GLY A 148 0.59 -31.54 -7.80
C GLY A 148 1.19 -31.41 -6.40
N LEU A 149 2.49 -31.08 -6.30
CA LEU A 149 3.15 -30.84 -5.02
C LEU A 149 2.59 -29.61 -4.30
N TYR A 150 2.34 -28.52 -5.02
CA TYR A 150 1.78 -27.27 -4.45
C TYR A 150 0.37 -27.50 -3.88
N TYR A 151 -0.54 -28.09 -4.66
CA TYR A 151 -1.89 -28.38 -4.19
C TYR A 151 -1.92 -29.38 -3.04
N GLY A 152 -1.07 -30.41 -3.07
CA GLY A 152 -0.95 -31.37 -1.96
C GLY A 152 -0.41 -30.73 -0.67
N LEU A 153 0.42 -29.70 -0.75
CA LEU A 153 0.89 -28.95 0.42
C LEU A 153 -0.20 -28.03 0.98
N VAL A 154 -0.95 -27.37 0.10
CA VAL A 154 -2.07 -26.50 0.47
C VAL A 154 -3.17 -27.30 1.18
N ASP A 155 -3.55 -28.47 0.67
CA ASP A 155 -4.55 -29.34 1.29
C ASP A 155 -4.12 -29.80 2.69
N LYS A 156 -2.86 -30.18 2.87
CA LYS A 156 -2.32 -30.55 4.19
C LYS A 156 -2.35 -29.38 5.18
N LEU A 157 -2.08 -28.15 4.72
CA LEU A 157 -2.15 -26.96 5.58
C LEU A 157 -3.59 -26.62 5.97
N ILE A 158 -4.55 -26.83 5.08
CA ILE A 158 -5.97 -26.63 5.37
C ILE A 158 -6.46 -27.65 6.40
N GLN A 159 -6.11 -28.93 6.24
CA GLN A 159 -6.49 -30.00 7.18
C GLN A 159 -5.85 -29.80 8.57
N ALA A 160 -4.62 -29.30 8.65
CA ALA A 160 -3.94 -29.04 9.92
C ALA A 160 -4.52 -27.84 10.70
N ARG A 161 -5.30 -26.97 10.06
CA ARG A 161 -5.99 -25.82 10.70
C ARG A 161 -7.42 -26.12 11.15
N GLY A 162 -7.96 -27.28 10.79
CA GLY A 162 -9.34 -27.69 11.10
C GLY A 162 -9.45 -28.72 12.24
N ALA A 163 -8.38 -28.97 12.99
CA ALA A 163 -8.36 -29.86 14.15
C ALA A 163 -8.16 -29.09 15.45
#